data_70b3c38c72e9d1045a4f0b4d4297febe
#
_entry.id   70b3c38c72e9d1045a4f0b4d4297febe
#
_cell.length_a   1.000
_cell.length_b   1.000
_cell.length_c   1.000
_cell.angle_alpha   90.00
_cell.angle_beta   90.00
_cell.angle_gamma   90.00
#
_symmetry.space_group_name_H-M   'P 1'
#
loop_
_entity.id
_entity.type
_entity.pdbx_description
1 polymer ?
#
loop_
_entity_poly.entity_id
_entity_poly.type
_entity_poly.pdbx_seq_one_letter_code
_entity_poly.pdbx_strand_id
1 'polypeptide(L)'
;CYPTFGGSGVVATELGIALSKIGHTIHFITYHQPVRLETLNTDNIHFHEVEIPDYPLFKYQPYELALSSRLVDVVKAHAIDVLHVHYAIPHAYAGYMAKKMLIDDGFHIPIVTTLHGTDITLVGSHPFYRPAVTFSINHSDKVTAVSESLKNDTLRLFDITTKIDVITNFIDIKKIEAKVMPCKRDLLAPKSHKIITHISNFRPLK
;
A
#
# COMPACT_ATOMS: atom_id res chain seq x y z
N CYS A 1 -0.46 4.43 -1.36
CA CYS A 1 -0.95 3.10 -1.80
C CYS A 1 -1.68 3.21 -3.13
N TYR A 2 -1.92 2.09 -3.81
CA TYR A 2 -2.77 2.08 -5.00
C TYR A 2 -4.26 2.01 -4.61
N PRO A 3 -5.14 2.84 -5.17
CA PRO A 3 -6.56 2.90 -4.79
C PRO A 3 -7.42 1.81 -5.43
N THR A 4 -6.84 0.88 -6.16
CA THR A 4 -7.53 -0.12 -6.96
C THR A 4 -8.01 -1.33 -6.14
N PHE A 5 -8.90 -2.17 -6.71
CA PHE A 5 -9.31 -3.46 -6.16
C PHE A 5 -8.16 -4.51 -6.05
N GLY A 6 -6.91 -4.11 -6.27
CA GLY A 6 -5.74 -4.96 -6.07
C GLY A 6 -5.51 -5.29 -4.59
N GLY A 7 -4.86 -6.44 -4.33
CA GLY A 7 -4.65 -6.93 -2.97
C GLY A 7 -3.99 -5.91 -2.03
N SER A 8 -2.97 -5.21 -2.49
CA SER A 8 -2.25 -4.20 -1.69
C SER A 8 -3.09 -2.98 -1.34
N GLY A 9 -3.92 -2.49 -2.27
CA GLY A 9 -4.84 -1.38 -2.02
C GLY A 9 -5.88 -1.74 -0.97
N VAL A 10 -6.44 -2.95 -1.07
CA VAL A 10 -7.38 -3.49 -0.08
C VAL A 10 -6.71 -3.63 1.28
N VAL A 11 -5.50 -4.18 1.36
CA VAL A 11 -4.76 -4.33 2.63
C VAL A 11 -4.49 -2.98 3.27
N ALA A 12 -4.00 -2.00 2.51
CA ALA A 12 -3.74 -0.65 3.02
C ALA A 12 -5.02 0.00 3.57
N THR A 13 -6.14 -0.14 2.84
CA THR A 13 -7.42 0.44 3.25
C THR A 13 -7.98 -0.24 4.50
N GLU A 14 -8.00 -1.57 4.55
CA GLU A 14 -8.47 -2.30 5.74
C GLU A 14 -7.59 -2.04 6.97
N LEU A 15 -6.27 -1.87 6.78
CA LEU A 15 -5.36 -1.48 7.86
C LEU A 15 -5.73 -0.08 8.40
N GLY A 16 -5.91 0.90 7.54
CA GLY A 16 -6.32 2.24 7.95
C GLY A 16 -7.67 2.24 8.68
N ILE A 17 -8.66 1.48 8.18
CA ILE A 17 -9.95 1.30 8.84
C ILE A 17 -9.79 0.64 10.22
N ALA A 18 -8.92 -0.36 10.34
CA ALA A 18 -8.69 -1.02 11.63
C ALA A 18 -8.02 -0.08 12.64
N LEU A 19 -7.04 0.71 12.19
CA LEU A 19 -6.36 1.70 13.03
C LEU A 19 -7.31 2.83 13.45
N SER A 20 -8.20 3.30 12.57
CA SER A 20 -9.17 4.34 12.92
C SER A 20 -10.13 3.89 14.03
N LYS A 21 -10.51 2.62 14.06
CA LYS A 21 -11.37 2.04 15.09
C LYS A 21 -10.74 2.00 16.49
N ILE A 22 -9.42 2.06 16.58
CA ILE A 22 -8.66 2.11 17.83
C ILE A 22 -8.15 3.52 18.17
N GLY A 23 -8.66 4.54 17.47
CA GLY A 23 -8.49 5.95 17.81
C GLY A 23 -7.42 6.70 17.03
N HIS A 24 -6.80 6.10 16.00
CA HIS A 24 -5.88 6.82 15.12
C HIS A 24 -6.62 7.65 14.07
N THR A 25 -6.09 8.81 13.74
CA THR A 25 -6.54 9.60 12.59
C THR A 25 -5.75 9.19 11.34
N ILE A 26 -6.45 8.80 10.30
CA ILE A 26 -5.88 8.22 9.09
C ILE A 26 -6.07 9.15 7.90
N HIS A 27 -4.99 9.44 7.21
CA HIS A 27 -4.96 10.23 5.99
C HIS A 27 -4.53 9.37 4.81
N PHE A 28 -5.45 9.04 3.90
CA PHE A 28 -5.12 8.36 2.65
C PHE A 28 -4.72 9.38 1.59
N ILE A 29 -3.53 9.20 1.01
CA ILE A 29 -2.98 10.08 -0.03
C ILE A 29 -2.72 9.24 -1.26
N THR A 30 -3.49 9.45 -2.33
CA THR A 30 -3.42 8.69 -3.58
C THR A 30 -4.21 9.40 -4.68
N TYR A 31 -4.10 8.97 -5.94
CA TYR A 31 -4.71 9.63 -7.11
C TYR A 31 -6.22 9.37 -7.28
N HIS A 32 -6.82 8.45 -6.53
CA HIS A 32 -8.27 8.24 -6.45
C HIS A 32 -8.64 7.73 -5.07
N GLN A 33 -9.88 7.98 -4.66
CA GLN A 33 -10.38 7.46 -3.40
C GLN A 33 -10.32 5.92 -3.38
N PRO A 34 -9.73 5.32 -2.33
CA PRO A 34 -9.72 3.87 -2.19
C PRO A 34 -11.14 3.30 -2.14
N VAL A 35 -11.40 2.29 -2.95
CA VAL A 35 -12.74 1.75 -3.21
C VAL A 35 -13.54 1.38 -1.96
N ARG A 36 -12.88 0.95 -0.89
CA ARG A 36 -13.56 0.55 0.34
C ARG A 36 -13.86 1.70 1.31
N LEU A 37 -13.39 2.91 1.00
CA LEU A 37 -13.70 4.11 1.80
C LEU A 37 -15.03 4.76 1.40
N GLU A 38 -15.56 4.51 0.22
CA GLU A 38 -16.77 5.15 -0.31
C GLU A 38 -18.01 4.97 0.57
N THR A 39 -18.03 3.94 1.43
CA THR A 39 -19.16 3.59 2.30
C THR A 39 -18.94 3.94 3.78
N LEU A 40 -17.79 4.54 4.12
CA LEU A 40 -17.43 4.80 5.51
C LEU A 40 -17.52 6.29 5.81
N ASN A 41 -18.48 6.63 6.66
CA ASN A 41 -18.59 7.95 7.26
C ASN A 41 -17.93 7.88 8.66
N THR A 42 -16.61 8.15 8.73
CA THR A 42 -15.85 8.14 9.97
C THR A 42 -15.08 9.45 10.09
N ASP A 43 -15.25 10.15 11.20
CA ASP A 43 -14.68 11.49 11.43
C ASP A 43 -13.13 11.50 11.45
N ASN A 44 -12.51 10.33 11.62
CA ASN A 44 -11.05 10.18 11.71
C ASN A 44 -10.41 9.48 10.50
N ILE A 45 -11.09 9.43 9.35
CA ILE A 45 -10.51 8.99 8.07
C ILE A 45 -10.66 10.09 7.04
N HIS A 46 -9.55 10.53 6.48
CA HIS A 46 -9.48 11.59 5.50
C HIS A 46 -8.87 11.09 4.20
N PHE A 47 -9.34 11.60 3.08
CA PHE A 47 -8.77 11.33 1.76
C PHE A 47 -8.23 12.62 1.14
N HIS A 48 -7.03 12.52 0.57
CA HIS A 48 -6.36 13.60 -0.13
C HIS A 48 -5.97 13.12 -1.53
N GLU A 49 -6.58 13.73 -2.52
CA GLU A 49 -6.27 13.40 -3.91
C GLU A 49 -4.92 13.98 -4.32
N VAL A 50 -4.16 13.17 -5.06
CA VAL A 50 -2.93 13.57 -5.75
C VAL A 50 -3.30 13.92 -7.18
N GLU A 51 -3.48 15.19 -7.44
CA GLU A 51 -3.69 15.70 -8.79
C GLU A 51 -2.35 15.82 -9.52
N ILE A 52 -2.34 15.39 -10.78
CA ILE A 52 -1.17 15.52 -11.64
C ILE A 52 -1.56 16.47 -12.77
N PRO A 53 -1.05 17.71 -12.75
CA PRO A 53 -1.34 18.66 -13.82
C PRO A 53 -0.87 18.12 -15.16
N ASP A 54 -1.73 18.23 -16.17
CA ASP A 54 -1.33 17.93 -17.54
C ASP A 54 -0.43 19.05 -18.06
N TYR A 55 0.80 18.66 -18.47
CA TYR A 55 1.76 19.60 -19.00
C TYR A 55 2.34 19.05 -20.32
N PRO A 56 2.16 19.75 -21.44
CA PRO A 56 2.46 19.22 -22.78
C PRO A 56 3.91 18.77 -23.01
N LEU A 57 4.86 19.26 -22.21
CA LEU A 57 6.27 18.86 -22.33
C LEU A 57 6.59 17.56 -21.56
N PHE A 58 5.69 17.08 -20.71
CA PHE A 58 5.88 15.80 -20.03
C PHE A 58 5.37 14.66 -20.92
N LYS A 59 6.28 13.87 -21.46
CA LYS A 59 5.94 12.64 -22.16
C LYS A 59 5.23 11.64 -21.24
N TYR A 60 5.60 11.63 -19.95
CA TYR A 60 5.00 10.84 -18.89
C TYR A 60 4.71 11.75 -17.71
N GLN A 61 3.54 11.60 -17.13
CA GLN A 61 3.16 12.39 -15.96
C GLN A 61 3.99 12.00 -14.74
N PRO A 62 4.67 12.95 -14.07
CA PRO A 62 5.58 12.68 -12.95
C PRO A 62 4.81 12.45 -11.64
N TYR A 63 4.16 11.31 -11.50
CA TYR A 63 3.35 10.97 -10.34
C TYR A 63 4.13 11.08 -9.02
N GLU A 64 5.38 10.64 -9.00
CA GLU A 64 6.23 10.66 -7.81
C GLU A 64 6.48 12.09 -7.30
N LEU A 65 6.63 13.06 -8.20
CA LEU A 65 6.79 14.47 -7.83
C LEU A 65 5.50 15.03 -7.24
N ALA A 66 4.36 14.76 -7.88
CA ALA A 66 3.06 15.21 -7.39
C ALA A 66 2.74 14.57 -6.02
N LEU A 67 3.00 13.27 -5.86
CA LEU A 67 2.81 12.57 -4.60
C LEU A 67 3.71 13.12 -3.49
N SER A 68 5.00 13.34 -3.75
CA SER A 68 5.92 13.88 -2.74
C SER A 68 5.53 15.28 -2.31
N SER A 69 5.13 16.15 -3.23
CA SER A 69 4.62 17.49 -2.91
C SER A 69 3.34 17.43 -2.08
N ARG A 70 2.38 16.58 -2.48
CA ARG A 70 1.12 16.42 -1.73
C ARG A 70 1.34 15.87 -0.33
N LEU A 71 2.31 14.95 -0.15
CA LEU A 71 2.71 14.47 1.17
C LEU A 71 3.22 15.60 2.06
N VAL A 72 4.05 16.49 1.54
CA VAL A 72 4.54 17.66 2.29
C VAL A 72 3.39 18.54 2.76
N ASP A 73 2.45 18.87 1.86
CA ASP A 73 1.29 19.71 2.20
C ASP A 73 0.44 19.08 3.30
N VAL A 74 0.12 17.79 3.17
CA VAL A 74 -0.73 17.09 4.15
C VAL A 74 -0.03 16.97 5.51
N VAL A 75 1.27 16.66 5.54
CA VAL A 75 2.04 16.57 6.79
C VAL A 75 2.03 17.89 7.52
N LYS A 76 2.26 19.00 6.81
CA LYS A 76 2.26 20.34 7.42
C LYS A 76 0.87 20.76 7.91
N ALA A 77 -0.18 20.46 7.12
CA ALA A 77 -1.54 20.89 7.43
C ALA A 77 -2.18 20.10 8.59
N HIS A 78 -1.79 18.86 8.79
CA HIS A 78 -2.49 17.94 9.70
C HIS A 78 -1.61 17.34 10.80
N ALA A 79 -0.38 17.83 10.99
CA ALA A 79 0.57 17.35 12.00
C ALA A 79 0.70 15.82 12.03
N ILE A 80 1.00 15.22 10.88
CA ILE A 80 1.10 13.76 10.72
C ILE A 80 2.31 13.23 11.49
N ASP A 81 2.13 12.14 12.25
CA ASP A 81 3.18 11.52 13.06
C ASP A 81 4.04 10.51 12.29
N VAL A 82 3.47 9.84 11.27
CA VAL A 82 4.16 8.79 10.51
C VAL A 82 3.66 8.69 9.08
N LEU A 83 4.56 8.49 8.14
CA LEU A 83 4.23 8.12 6.76
C LEU A 83 4.29 6.60 6.63
N HIS A 84 3.14 5.95 6.45
CA HIS A 84 3.09 4.52 6.15
C HIS A 84 2.85 4.33 4.65
N VAL A 85 3.87 3.92 3.94
CA VAL A 85 3.85 3.73 2.49
C VAL A 85 3.78 2.25 2.11
N HIS A 86 3.00 1.94 1.11
CA HIS A 86 2.85 0.60 0.56
C HIS A 86 3.52 0.56 -0.81
N TYR A 87 4.47 -0.34 -1.00
CA TYR A 87 5.42 -0.49 -2.10
C TYR A 87 6.70 0.36 -1.97
N ALA A 88 7.82 -0.27 -2.31
CA ALA A 88 9.13 0.39 -2.40
C ALA A 88 9.13 1.50 -3.45
N ILE A 89 8.54 1.23 -4.60
CA ILE A 89 8.34 2.21 -5.68
C ILE A 89 6.89 2.17 -6.17
N PRO A 90 6.30 3.30 -6.54
CA PRO A 90 6.85 4.66 -6.43
C PRO A 90 6.72 5.28 -5.03
N HIS A 91 5.98 4.66 -4.11
CA HIS A 91 5.48 5.31 -2.90
C HIS A 91 6.56 5.56 -1.85
N ALA A 92 7.45 4.59 -1.54
CA ALA A 92 8.52 4.85 -0.56
C ALA A 92 9.55 5.84 -1.11
N TYR A 93 9.81 5.82 -2.42
CA TYR A 93 10.64 6.82 -3.07
C TYR A 93 10.07 8.22 -2.92
N ALA A 94 8.78 8.41 -3.24
CA ALA A 94 8.09 9.69 -3.06
C ALA A 94 8.02 10.11 -1.57
N GLY A 95 7.81 9.15 -0.66
CA GLY A 95 7.83 9.38 0.78
C GLY A 95 9.19 9.90 1.26
N TYR A 96 10.29 9.31 0.77
CA TYR A 96 11.63 9.78 1.08
C TYR A 96 11.88 11.21 0.58
N MET A 97 11.46 11.53 -0.64
CA MET A 97 11.59 12.88 -1.18
C MET A 97 10.77 13.89 -0.36
N ALA A 98 9.55 13.53 0.03
CA ALA A 98 8.76 14.35 0.93
C ALA A 98 9.45 14.56 2.29
N LYS A 99 10.01 13.49 2.89
CA LYS A 99 10.78 13.56 4.14
C LYS A 99 11.97 14.54 4.01
N LYS A 100 12.67 14.53 2.88
CA LYS A 100 13.78 15.46 2.63
C LYS A 100 13.32 16.93 2.57
N MET A 101 12.26 17.21 1.81
CA MET A 101 11.67 18.56 1.75
C MET A 101 11.16 19.03 3.11
N LEU A 102 10.58 18.14 3.90
CA LEU A 102 10.08 18.44 5.25
C LEU A 102 11.20 18.75 6.23
N ILE A 103 12.35 18.07 6.15
CA ILE A 103 13.51 18.33 7.01
C ILE A 103 14.03 19.77 6.81
N ASP A 104 14.07 20.25 5.57
CA ASP A 104 14.50 21.61 5.26
C ASP A 104 13.58 22.67 5.90
N ASP A 105 12.32 22.31 6.13
CA ASP A 105 11.32 23.13 6.82
C ASP A 105 11.22 22.84 8.34
N GLY A 106 12.11 22.02 8.89
CA GLY A 106 12.18 21.69 10.32
C GLY A 106 11.23 20.58 10.78
N PHE A 107 10.55 19.87 9.86
CA PHE A 107 9.69 18.74 10.20
C PHE A 107 10.45 17.41 10.12
N HIS A 108 10.29 16.58 11.15
CA HIS A 108 10.89 15.24 11.20
C HIS A 108 9.79 14.18 11.23
N ILE A 109 9.69 13.38 10.17
CA ILE A 109 8.68 12.34 10.07
C ILE A 109 9.30 10.99 9.73
N PRO A 110 8.98 9.91 10.48
CA PRO A 110 9.43 8.57 10.16
C PRO A 110 8.62 7.96 9.00
N ILE A 111 9.27 7.09 8.23
CA ILE A 111 8.69 6.34 7.13
C ILE A 111 8.66 4.86 7.47
N VAL A 112 7.48 4.26 7.41
CA VAL A 112 7.28 2.80 7.44
C VAL A 112 6.95 2.34 6.03
N THR A 113 7.68 1.38 5.49
CA THR A 113 7.44 0.81 4.15
C THR A 113 6.98 -0.63 4.25
N THR A 114 5.82 -0.95 3.68
CA THR A 114 5.33 -2.32 3.55
C THR A 114 5.49 -2.81 2.11
N LEU A 115 6.23 -3.91 1.94
CA LEU A 115 6.48 -4.59 0.68
C LEU A 115 5.35 -5.59 0.39
N HIS A 116 4.89 -5.65 -0.88
CA HIS A 116 3.73 -6.46 -1.27
C HIS A 116 4.02 -7.57 -2.31
N GLY A 117 5.19 -7.56 -2.92
CA GLY A 117 5.64 -8.60 -3.85
C GLY A 117 5.90 -8.10 -5.25
N THR A 118 4.93 -7.50 -5.94
CA THR A 118 5.12 -6.99 -7.31
C THR A 118 6.20 -5.90 -7.41
N ASP A 119 6.34 -5.11 -6.40
CA ASP A 119 7.40 -4.10 -6.24
C ASP A 119 8.79 -4.71 -6.07
N ILE A 120 8.89 -5.97 -5.74
CA ILE A 120 10.13 -6.70 -5.49
C ILE A 120 10.44 -7.67 -6.64
N THR A 121 9.55 -8.65 -6.86
CA THR A 121 9.82 -9.79 -7.73
C THR A 121 9.50 -9.53 -9.19
N LEU A 122 8.66 -8.55 -9.50
CA LEU A 122 8.22 -8.26 -10.86
C LEU A 122 8.81 -6.93 -11.36
N VAL A 123 8.28 -5.81 -10.91
CA VAL A 123 8.71 -4.48 -11.38
C VAL A 123 10.07 -4.11 -10.80
N GLY A 124 10.27 -4.32 -9.52
CA GLY A 124 11.48 -3.92 -8.82
C GLY A 124 12.74 -4.68 -9.24
N SER A 125 12.59 -5.91 -9.71
CA SER A 125 13.72 -6.70 -10.21
C SER A 125 14.26 -6.21 -11.57
N HIS A 126 13.50 -5.38 -12.29
CA HIS A 126 13.95 -4.83 -13.57
C HIS A 126 15.18 -3.93 -13.37
N PRO A 127 16.25 -4.06 -14.19
CA PRO A 127 17.51 -3.34 -13.99
C PRO A 127 17.36 -1.83 -13.81
N PHE A 128 16.45 -1.18 -14.53
CA PHE A 128 16.22 0.27 -14.42
C PHE A 128 15.57 0.70 -13.09
N TYR A 129 14.80 -0.16 -12.44
CA TYR A 129 14.13 0.17 -11.18
C TYR A 129 14.88 -0.32 -9.94
N ARG A 130 15.78 -1.31 -10.12
CA ARG A 130 16.54 -1.92 -9.03
C ARG A 130 17.26 -0.91 -8.12
N PRO A 131 17.98 0.11 -8.64
CA PRO A 131 18.62 1.11 -7.80
C PRO A 131 17.62 1.91 -6.94
N ALA A 132 16.49 2.30 -7.53
CA ALA A 132 15.44 3.05 -6.81
C ALA A 132 14.77 2.21 -5.72
N VAL A 133 14.53 0.91 -5.98
CA VAL A 133 13.98 -0.03 -4.98
C VAL A 133 14.94 -0.21 -3.82
N THR A 134 16.21 -0.52 -4.10
CA THR A 134 17.25 -0.68 -3.07
C THR A 134 17.36 0.59 -2.22
N PHE A 135 17.42 1.74 -2.87
CA PHE A 135 17.50 3.04 -2.21
C PHE A 135 16.29 3.27 -1.29
N SER A 136 15.07 3.08 -1.81
CA SER A 136 13.83 3.35 -1.06
C SER A 136 13.70 2.48 0.18
N ILE A 137 14.05 1.19 0.07
CA ILE A 137 14.03 0.25 1.20
C ILE A 137 15.06 0.66 2.25
N ASN A 138 16.31 0.94 1.84
CA ASN A 138 17.40 1.27 2.77
C ASN A 138 17.24 2.64 3.45
N HIS A 139 16.39 3.52 2.92
CA HIS A 139 16.12 4.84 3.49
C HIS A 139 14.77 4.95 4.22
N SER A 140 14.09 3.83 4.39
CA SER A 140 12.89 3.74 5.25
C SER A 140 13.32 3.51 6.71
N ASP A 141 12.66 4.16 7.66
CA ASP A 141 12.96 4.00 9.09
C ASP A 141 12.55 2.61 9.61
N LYS A 142 11.51 2.04 9.02
CA LYS A 142 11.08 0.65 9.23
C LYS A 142 10.59 0.04 7.93
N VAL A 143 10.87 -1.25 7.75
CA VAL A 143 10.44 -2.00 6.59
C VAL A 143 9.72 -3.27 7.03
N THR A 144 8.58 -3.54 6.42
CA THR A 144 7.83 -4.78 6.65
C THR A 144 7.59 -5.51 5.33
N ALA A 145 7.52 -6.82 5.39
CA ALA A 145 7.10 -7.68 4.29
C ALA A 145 5.88 -8.51 4.70
N VAL A 146 5.00 -8.80 3.75
CA VAL A 146 3.75 -9.54 4.03
C VAL A 146 3.97 -11.05 4.22
N SER A 147 5.18 -11.56 4.02
CA SER A 147 5.53 -12.96 4.26
C SER A 147 7.05 -13.16 4.39
N GLU A 148 7.46 -14.27 5.03
CA GLU A 148 8.88 -14.66 5.08
C GLU A 148 9.46 -14.91 3.68
N SER A 149 8.68 -15.50 2.78
CA SER A 149 9.10 -15.69 1.39
C SER A 149 9.46 -14.38 0.71
N LEU A 150 8.60 -13.35 0.84
CA LEU A 150 8.86 -12.04 0.26
C LEU A 150 10.08 -11.36 0.87
N LYS A 151 10.25 -11.45 2.20
CA LYS A 151 11.45 -10.94 2.87
C LYS A 151 12.71 -11.61 2.32
N ASN A 152 12.72 -12.94 2.21
CA ASN A 152 13.86 -13.69 1.70
C ASN A 152 14.16 -13.35 0.23
N ASP A 153 13.13 -13.21 -0.61
CA ASP A 153 13.30 -12.76 -1.99
C ASP A 153 13.87 -11.34 -2.06
N THR A 154 13.43 -10.44 -1.19
CA THR A 154 13.96 -9.08 -1.13
C THR A 154 15.43 -9.07 -0.79
N LEU A 155 15.85 -9.80 0.26
CA LEU A 155 17.24 -9.90 0.67
C LEU A 155 18.14 -10.59 -0.39
N ARG A 156 17.59 -11.53 -1.15
CA ARG A 156 18.29 -12.20 -2.24
C ARG A 156 18.47 -11.33 -3.48
N LEU A 157 17.47 -10.51 -3.80
CA LEU A 157 17.45 -9.73 -5.05
C LEU A 157 18.12 -8.37 -4.93
N PHE A 158 18.20 -7.79 -3.73
CA PHE A 158 18.69 -6.44 -3.50
C PHE A 158 19.68 -6.38 -2.35
N ASP A 159 20.60 -5.41 -2.41
CA ASP A 159 21.57 -5.14 -1.35
C ASP A 159 20.89 -4.33 -0.22
N ILE A 160 20.16 -5.03 0.64
CA ILE A 160 19.38 -4.43 1.72
C ILE A 160 20.17 -4.46 3.03
N THR A 161 20.30 -3.28 3.63
CA THR A 161 20.96 -3.07 4.94
C THR A 161 19.96 -2.86 6.07
N THR A 162 18.75 -2.45 5.75
CA THR A 162 17.66 -2.22 6.71
C THR A 162 17.02 -3.56 7.11
N LYS A 163 16.73 -3.70 8.41
CA LYS A 163 16.00 -4.88 8.90
C LYS A 163 14.58 -4.91 8.32
N ILE A 164 14.19 -6.08 7.81
CA ILE A 164 12.81 -6.33 7.34
C ILE A 164 12.10 -7.20 8.37
N ASP A 165 11.02 -6.67 8.94
CA ASP A 165 10.14 -7.42 9.83
C ASP A 165 8.99 -8.03 9.01
N VAL A 166 8.48 -9.21 9.42
CA VAL A 166 7.36 -9.85 8.73
C VAL A 166 6.08 -9.59 9.48
N ILE A 167 5.13 -8.92 8.78
CA ILE A 167 3.77 -8.69 9.26
C ILE A 167 2.81 -9.19 8.19
N THR A 168 2.18 -10.32 8.44
CA THR A 168 1.26 -10.94 7.49
C THR A 168 -0.02 -10.12 7.32
N ASN A 169 -0.59 -10.19 6.11
CA ASN A 169 -1.91 -9.61 5.87
C ASN A 169 -2.96 -10.26 6.77
N PHE A 170 -3.95 -9.48 7.17
CA PHE A 170 -5.05 -9.93 8.02
C PHE A 170 -6.39 -9.86 7.30
N ILE A 171 -7.36 -10.55 7.85
CA ILE A 171 -8.78 -10.43 7.48
C ILE A 171 -9.61 -10.19 8.74
N ASP A 172 -10.64 -9.37 8.62
CA ASP A 172 -11.61 -9.17 9.70
C ASP A 172 -12.63 -10.31 9.70
N ILE A 173 -12.37 -11.34 10.52
CA ILE A 173 -13.22 -12.53 10.63
C ILE A 173 -14.63 -12.17 11.04
N LYS A 174 -14.82 -11.23 11.98
CA LYS A 174 -16.15 -10.79 12.46
C LYS A 174 -16.97 -10.19 11.32
N LYS A 175 -16.35 -9.41 10.45
CA LYS A 175 -16.98 -8.82 9.26
C LYS A 175 -17.42 -9.87 8.25
N ILE A 176 -16.70 -10.99 8.17
CA ILE A 176 -17.01 -12.11 7.27
C ILE A 176 -18.15 -12.94 7.88
N GLU A 177 -18.05 -13.33 9.15
CA GLU A 177 -19.05 -14.12 9.85
C GLU A 177 -20.43 -13.46 9.89
N ALA A 178 -20.49 -12.13 10.05
CA ALA A 178 -21.73 -11.36 10.01
C ALA A 178 -22.46 -11.42 8.64
N LYS A 179 -21.78 -11.86 7.57
CA LYS A 179 -22.30 -11.95 6.20
C LYS A 179 -22.51 -13.39 5.73
N VAL A 180 -22.42 -14.37 6.63
CA VAL A 180 -22.59 -15.78 6.23
C VAL A 180 -24.03 -16.01 5.78
N MET A 181 -24.19 -16.35 4.51
CA MET A 181 -25.46 -16.79 3.94
C MET A 181 -25.59 -18.33 4.07
N PRO A 182 -26.82 -18.87 4.11
CA PRO A 182 -27.03 -20.31 4.11
C PRO A 182 -26.25 -21.00 2.97
N CYS A 183 -25.64 -22.12 3.29
CA CYS A 183 -24.88 -22.88 2.33
C CYS A 183 -25.82 -23.43 1.23
N LYS A 184 -25.54 -23.07 -0.03
CA LYS A 184 -26.27 -23.52 -1.22
C LYS A 184 -25.51 -24.62 -1.95
N ARG A 185 -24.70 -25.40 -1.23
CA ARG A 185 -23.88 -26.47 -1.82
C ARG A 185 -24.66 -27.43 -2.72
N ASP A 186 -25.84 -27.83 -2.26
CA ASP A 186 -26.68 -28.82 -3.00
C ASP A 186 -27.22 -28.30 -4.34
N LEU A 187 -27.19 -26.93 -4.54
CA LEU A 187 -27.50 -26.33 -5.84
C LEU A 187 -26.30 -26.34 -6.81
N LEU A 188 -25.08 -26.49 -6.27
CA LEU A 188 -23.86 -26.42 -7.06
C LEU A 188 -23.35 -27.78 -7.52
N ALA A 189 -23.54 -28.82 -6.69
CA ALA A 189 -23.08 -30.17 -7.03
C ALA A 189 -23.82 -31.25 -6.20
N PRO A 190 -24.01 -32.47 -6.76
CA PRO A 190 -24.50 -33.62 -6.01
C PRO A 190 -23.64 -33.88 -4.76
N LYS A 191 -24.23 -34.50 -3.72
CA LYS A 191 -23.54 -34.78 -2.45
C LYS A 191 -22.27 -35.61 -2.59
N SER A 192 -22.23 -36.50 -3.61
CA SER A 192 -21.09 -37.37 -3.93
C SER A 192 -19.91 -36.62 -4.60
N HIS A 193 -20.10 -35.40 -5.10
CA HIS A 193 -19.07 -34.67 -5.81
C HIS A 193 -18.31 -33.70 -4.88
N LYS A 194 -17.00 -33.56 -5.10
CA LYS A 194 -16.20 -32.51 -4.47
C LYS A 194 -16.34 -31.20 -5.24
N ILE A 195 -16.40 -30.08 -4.54
CA ILE A 195 -16.39 -28.73 -5.13
C ILE A 195 -15.00 -28.14 -4.94
N ILE A 196 -14.36 -27.77 -6.04
CA ILE A 196 -13.11 -27.02 -6.03
C ILE A 196 -13.45 -25.60 -6.46
N THR A 197 -13.19 -24.65 -5.57
CA THR A 197 -13.46 -23.23 -5.82
C THR A 197 -12.15 -22.49 -6.04
N HIS A 198 -12.07 -21.73 -7.12
CA HIS A 198 -10.98 -20.79 -7.37
C HIS A 198 -11.56 -19.36 -7.40
N ILE A 199 -11.00 -18.48 -6.56
CA ILE A 199 -11.38 -17.07 -6.49
C ILE A 199 -10.12 -16.24 -6.71
N SER A 200 -10.07 -15.50 -7.81
CA SER A 200 -8.95 -14.60 -8.10
C SER A 200 -9.37 -13.48 -9.06
N ASN A 201 -8.56 -12.43 -9.14
CA ASN A 201 -8.65 -11.49 -10.23
C ASN A 201 -8.08 -12.17 -11.49
N PHE A 202 -8.87 -12.32 -12.53
CA PHE A 202 -8.43 -12.88 -13.81
C PHE A 202 -7.46 -11.87 -14.48
N ARG A 203 -6.17 -12.16 -14.38
CA ARG A 203 -5.07 -11.39 -14.99
C ARG A 203 -4.13 -12.37 -15.71
N PRO A 204 -3.38 -11.91 -16.75
CA PRO A 204 -2.41 -12.76 -17.45
C PRO A 204 -1.35 -13.41 -16.54
N LEU A 205 -1.14 -12.88 -15.34
CA LEU A 205 -0.17 -13.38 -14.35
C LEU A 205 -0.79 -14.33 -13.31
N LYS A 206 -2.07 -14.71 -13.45
CA LYS A 206 -2.75 -15.61 -12.50
C LYS A 206 -3.49 -16.72 -13.23
#